data_596c42cc4b914338f02ffdb7eb89ef87
#
_entry.id   596c42cc4b914338f02ffdb7eb89ef87
#
_cell.length_a   1.000
_cell.length_b   1.000
_cell.length_c   1.000
_cell.angle_alpha   90.00
_cell.angle_beta   90.00
_cell.angle_gamma   90.00
#
_symmetry.space_group_name_H-M   'P 1'
#
loop_
_entity.id
_entity.type
_entity.pdbx_description
1 polymer ?
#
loop_
_entity_poly.entity_id
_entity_poly.type
_entity_poly.pdbx_seq_one_letter_code
_entity_poly.pdbx_strand_id
1 'polypeptide(L)'
;YDTEENQWGGTVTGGLKISMFDVTNVSKPKEAFTEIIGKAGTYSEVLYNHKALMFSLSKGIMAFPLNRTTDDYKSDFSGAYIYNVSNDSIDIRNMITHRESDKTYGDEIIRIIYIGDYLYTFSENKMQVHSIDTNNKVSELIIK
;
A
#
# COMPACT_ATOMS: atom_id res chain seq x y z
N TYR A 1 10.18 -7.02 3.57
CA TYR A 1 9.43 -8.23 3.94
C TYR A 1 9.67 -8.57 5.40
N ASP A 2 8.68 -9.17 6.04
CA ASP A 2 8.86 -9.89 7.27
C ASP A 2 9.45 -11.28 6.99
N THR A 3 10.03 -11.92 8.03
CA THR A 3 10.58 -13.27 7.92
C THR A 3 9.97 -14.15 9.00
N GLU A 4 9.49 -15.32 8.61
CA GLU A 4 8.93 -16.32 9.51
C GLU A 4 9.81 -17.59 9.49
N GLU A 5 9.93 -18.29 10.61
CA GLU A 5 10.57 -19.61 10.68
C GLU A 5 9.57 -20.68 10.26
N ASN A 6 9.93 -21.51 9.30
CA ASN A 6 9.10 -22.65 8.94
C ASN A 6 9.34 -23.84 9.87
N GLN A 7 8.46 -24.83 9.83
CA GLN A 7 8.54 -26.03 10.67
C GLN A 7 9.84 -26.88 10.49
N TRP A 8 10.67 -26.54 9.51
CA TRP A 8 11.93 -27.23 9.20
C TRP A 8 13.16 -26.41 9.63
N GLY A 9 12.95 -25.29 10.36
CA GLY A 9 14.01 -24.38 10.79
C GLY A 9 14.58 -23.48 9.69
N GLY A 10 13.92 -23.41 8.54
CA GLY A 10 14.27 -22.50 7.46
C GLY A 10 13.52 -21.18 7.58
N THR A 11 14.12 -20.08 7.14
CA THR A 11 13.48 -18.77 7.06
C THR A 11 12.67 -18.66 5.78
N VAL A 12 11.40 -18.28 5.89
CA VAL A 12 10.53 -17.96 4.75
C VAL A 12 10.15 -16.48 4.79
N THR A 13 9.92 -15.91 3.61
CA THR A 13 9.41 -14.55 3.50
C THR A 13 7.96 -14.53 3.96
N GLY A 14 7.64 -13.71 4.96
CA GLY A 14 6.30 -13.44 5.43
C GLY A 14 5.61 -12.33 4.63
N GLY A 15 4.80 -11.51 5.33
CA GLY A 15 4.10 -10.38 4.74
C GLY A 15 4.99 -9.19 4.37
N LEU A 16 4.39 -8.16 3.82
CA LEU A 16 5.05 -6.88 3.57
C LEU A 16 5.18 -6.11 4.89
N LYS A 17 6.41 -5.77 5.27
CA LYS A 17 6.68 -4.99 6.48
C LYS A 17 6.80 -3.50 6.16
N ILE A 18 6.07 -2.67 6.92
CA ILE A 18 6.25 -1.22 6.98
C ILE A 18 6.84 -0.90 8.34
N SER A 19 7.88 -0.06 8.38
CA SER A 19 8.46 0.44 9.63
C SER A 19 8.73 1.94 9.52
N MET A 20 8.46 2.65 10.61
CA MET A 20 8.82 4.04 10.81
C MET A 20 9.82 4.15 11.95
N PHE A 21 10.85 4.96 11.76
CA PHE A 21 11.89 5.17 12.76
C PHE A 21 11.96 6.63 13.16
N ASP A 22 11.99 6.87 14.47
CA ASP A 22 12.39 8.15 15.04
C ASP A 22 13.92 8.26 14.98
N VAL A 23 14.40 9.20 14.20
CA VAL A 23 15.82 9.50 14.00
C VAL A 23 16.23 10.85 14.60
N THR A 24 15.43 11.40 15.50
CA THR A 24 15.74 12.66 16.22
C THR A 24 17.11 12.57 16.90
N ASN A 25 17.43 11.39 17.46
CA ASN A 25 18.80 11.07 17.88
C ASN A 25 19.41 10.09 16.86
N VAL A 26 20.17 10.61 15.91
CA VAL A 26 20.80 9.83 14.85
C VAL A 26 21.72 8.71 15.33
N SER A 27 22.26 8.82 16.55
CA SER A 27 23.13 7.79 17.16
C SER A 27 22.33 6.67 17.82
N LYS A 28 21.04 6.85 18.02
CA LYS A 28 20.13 5.90 18.68
C LYS A 28 18.75 5.95 18.04
N PRO A 29 18.60 5.51 16.76
CA PRO A 29 17.31 5.45 16.13
C PRO A 29 16.39 4.48 16.88
N LYS A 30 15.10 4.80 16.96
CA LYS A 30 14.08 3.97 17.61
C LYS A 30 12.99 3.63 16.59
N GLU A 31 12.57 2.37 16.55
CA GLU A 31 11.37 2.01 15.81
C GLU A 31 10.16 2.62 16.51
N ALA A 32 9.45 3.51 15.81
CA ALA A 32 8.27 4.20 16.30
C ALA A 32 6.99 3.44 15.93
N PHE A 33 7.02 2.74 14.79
CA PHE A 33 5.87 1.99 14.28
C PHE A 33 6.35 0.83 13.41
N THR A 34 5.64 -0.29 13.49
CA THR A 34 5.78 -1.43 12.58
C THR A 34 4.43 -2.07 12.32
N GLU A 35 4.16 -2.37 11.05
CA GLU A 35 3.01 -3.16 10.60
C GLU A 35 3.47 -4.22 9.61
N ILE A 36 2.88 -5.41 9.71
CA ILE A 36 3.08 -6.50 8.76
C ILE A 36 1.75 -6.72 8.04
N ILE A 37 1.76 -6.56 6.72
CA ILE A 37 0.57 -6.65 5.88
C ILE A 37 0.58 -7.99 5.14
N GLY A 38 -0.51 -8.76 5.30
CA GLY A 38 -0.70 -10.03 4.62
C GLY A 38 0.29 -11.10 5.04
N LYS A 39 0.47 -12.09 4.19
CA LYS A 39 1.30 -13.27 4.40
C LYS A 39 2.28 -13.47 3.25
N ALA A 40 2.99 -14.60 3.25
CA ALA A 40 3.90 -14.98 2.16
C ALA A 40 3.22 -14.85 0.80
N GLY A 41 3.88 -14.20 -0.16
CA GLY A 41 3.33 -13.87 -1.46
C GLY A 41 2.69 -12.49 -1.56
N THR A 42 2.51 -11.77 -0.43
CA THR A 42 2.10 -10.36 -0.47
C THR A 42 3.16 -9.53 -1.17
N TYR A 43 2.73 -8.71 -2.13
CA TYR A 43 3.62 -7.99 -3.04
C TYR A 43 3.19 -6.53 -3.19
N SER A 44 4.17 -5.66 -3.32
CA SER A 44 3.97 -4.25 -3.69
C SER A 44 4.99 -3.82 -4.72
N GLU A 45 4.55 -3.07 -5.72
CA GLU A 45 5.41 -2.46 -6.75
C GLU A 45 6.48 -1.54 -6.13
N VAL A 46 6.21 -0.95 -4.97
CA VAL A 46 7.16 -0.09 -4.22
C VAL A 46 8.50 -0.78 -3.94
N LEU A 47 8.52 -2.11 -3.83
CA LEU A 47 9.74 -2.87 -3.56
C LEU A 47 10.80 -2.74 -4.67
N TYR A 48 10.37 -2.44 -5.90
CA TYR A 48 11.23 -2.37 -7.08
C TYR A 48 11.15 -1.01 -7.77
N ASN A 49 10.07 -0.25 -7.53
CA ASN A 49 9.80 1.01 -8.19
C ASN A 49 9.35 2.06 -7.16
N HIS A 50 10.29 2.88 -6.69
CA HIS A 50 10.00 3.94 -5.71
C HIS A 50 8.94 4.94 -6.17
N LYS A 51 8.72 5.07 -7.49
CA LYS A 51 7.66 5.93 -8.05
C LYS A 51 6.25 5.40 -7.80
N ALA A 52 6.11 4.14 -7.37
CA ALA A 52 4.83 3.60 -6.96
C ALA A 52 4.40 4.08 -5.57
N LEU A 53 5.36 4.55 -4.74
CA LEU A 53 5.05 5.19 -3.46
C LEU A 53 4.59 6.62 -3.69
N MET A 54 3.42 6.97 -3.18
CA MET A 54 2.95 8.33 -3.00
C MET A 54 3.10 8.72 -1.53
N PHE A 55 3.79 9.82 -1.25
CA PHE A 55 3.96 10.34 0.10
C PHE A 55 3.83 11.86 0.10
N SER A 56 3.05 12.39 1.03
CA SER A 56 2.91 13.83 1.25
C SER A 56 2.87 14.14 2.74
N LEU A 57 3.97 14.68 3.24
CA LEU A 57 4.06 15.09 4.65
C LEU A 57 3.07 16.22 4.95
N SER A 58 2.91 17.18 4.04
CA SER A 58 1.99 18.33 4.25
C SER A 58 0.52 17.92 4.35
N LYS A 59 0.14 16.80 3.73
CA LYS A 59 -1.21 16.22 3.83
C LYS A 59 -1.28 15.09 4.85
N GLY A 60 -0.16 14.67 5.41
CA GLY A 60 -0.09 13.56 6.35
C GLY A 60 -0.58 12.25 5.74
N ILE A 61 -0.30 11.99 4.46
CA ILE A 61 -0.75 10.78 3.78
C ILE A 61 0.38 10.04 3.07
N MET A 62 0.27 8.73 3.07
CA MET A 62 1.08 7.79 2.29
C MET A 62 0.15 6.82 1.57
N ALA A 63 0.48 6.50 0.32
CA ALA A 63 -0.27 5.47 -0.42
C ALA A 63 0.66 4.67 -1.32
N PHE A 64 0.36 3.39 -1.49
CA PHE A 64 1.09 2.50 -2.37
C PHE A 64 0.21 1.34 -2.85
N PRO A 65 0.47 0.80 -4.04
CA PRO A 65 -0.22 -0.37 -4.55
C PRO A 65 0.20 -1.63 -3.78
N LEU A 66 -0.74 -2.54 -3.58
CA LEU A 66 -0.53 -3.78 -2.85
C LEU A 66 -1.40 -4.91 -3.40
N ASN A 67 -0.80 -6.07 -3.57
CA ASN A 67 -1.49 -7.35 -3.71
C ASN A 67 -1.28 -8.14 -2.41
N ARG A 68 -2.33 -8.28 -1.62
CA ARG A 68 -2.28 -8.99 -0.33
C ARG A 68 -2.64 -10.46 -0.50
N THR A 69 -1.87 -11.29 0.17
CA THR A 69 -2.04 -12.74 0.19
C THR A 69 -2.38 -13.21 1.60
N THR A 70 -3.25 -14.21 1.71
CA THR A 70 -3.64 -14.88 2.95
C THR A 70 -2.76 -16.10 3.25
N ASP A 71 -3.01 -16.76 4.39
CA ASP A 71 -2.30 -17.98 4.80
C ASP A 71 -2.44 -19.13 3.78
N ASP A 72 -3.53 -19.15 2.99
CA ASP A 72 -3.76 -20.14 1.93
C ASP A 72 -3.06 -19.80 0.60
N TYR A 73 -2.16 -18.83 0.59
CA TYR A 73 -1.52 -18.28 -0.62
C TYR A 73 -2.50 -17.71 -1.65
N LYS A 74 -3.71 -17.33 -1.22
CA LYS A 74 -4.72 -16.70 -2.07
C LYS A 74 -4.63 -15.19 -1.93
N SER A 75 -4.70 -14.50 -3.06
CA SER A 75 -4.87 -13.05 -3.06
C SER A 75 -6.29 -12.71 -2.62
N ASP A 76 -6.44 -11.99 -1.51
CA ASP A 76 -7.72 -11.51 -1.00
C ASP A 76 -7.95 -10.02 -1.24
N PHE A 77 -6.90 -9.30 -1.62
CA PHE A 77 -6.99 -7.88 -1.98
C PHE A 77 -5.94 -7.51 -3.02
N SER A 78 -6.35 -6.74 -4.01
CA SER A 78 -5.47 -6.08 -4.97
C SER A 78 -5.93 -4.64 -5.15
N GLY A 79 -5.05 -3.68 -4.85
CA GLY A 79 -5.43 -2.26 -4.90
C GLY A 79 -4.37 -1.36 -4.29
N ALA A 80 -4.81 -0.23 -3.77
CA ALA A 80 -3.99 0.76 -3.07
C ALA A 80 -4.35 0.81 -1.59
N TYR A 81 -3.35 0.77 -0.72
CA TYR A 81 -3.47 1.12 0.68
C TYR A 81 -3.14 2.59 0.86
N ILE A 82 -4.00 3.29 1.58
CA ILE A 82 -3.85 4.70 1.92
C ILE A 82 -3.77 4.81 3.44
N TYR A 83 -2.72 5.46 3.93
CA TYR A 83 -2.45 5.67 5.34
C TYR A 83 -2.49 7.14 5.70
N ASN A 84 -2.99 7.45 6.89
CA ASN A 84 -2.63 8.67 7.59
C ASN A 84 -1.23 8.48 8.18
N VAL A 85 -0.40 9.50 8.07
CA VAL A 85 0.94 9.50 8.63
C VAL A 85 1.13 10.74 9.49
N SER A 86 1.48 10.52 10.73
CA SER A 86 1.88 11.56 11.69
C SER A 86 3.30 11.31 12.20
N ASN A 87 3.78 12.13 13.11
CA ASN A 87 5.08 11.92 13.72
C ASN A 87 5.14 10.66 14.60
N ASP A 88 3.99 10.20 15.10
CA ASP A 88 3.91 9.15 16.12
C ASP A 88 3.13 7.92 15.65
N SER A 89 2.43 8.00 14.52
CA SER A 89 1.59 6.90 14.05
C SER A 89 1.49 6.82 12.52
N ILE A 90 1.20 5.61 12.07
CA ILE A 90 0.76 5.31 10.71
C ILE A 90 -0.52 4.47 10.87
N ASP A 91 -1.64 4.97 10.36
CA ASP A 91 -2.94 4.34 10.51
C ASP A 91 -3.60 4.18 9.14
N ILE A 92 -4.19 3.00 8.91
CA ILE A 92 -4.90 2.79 7.64
C ILE A 92 -6.09 3.75 7.54
N ARG A 93 -6.15 4.49 6.45
CA ARG A 93 -7.21 5.46 6.16
C ARG A 93 -8.26 4.89 5.24
N ASN A 94 -7.82 4.25 4.16
CA ASN A 94 -8.70 3.73 3.12
C ASN A 94 -7.98 2.64 2.31
N MET A 95 -8.76 1.83 1.64
CA MET A 95 -8.30 0.87 0.63
C MET A 95 -9.10 1.08 -0.65
N ILE A 96 -8.42 1.26 -1.78
CA ILE A 96 -9.02 1.48 -3.09
C ILE A 96 -8.67 0.28 -3.97
N THR A 97 -9.68 -0.30 -4.63
CA THR A 97 -9.46 -1.33 -5.63
C THR A 97 -10.08 -0.93 -6.96
N HIS A 98 -9.43 -1.29 -8.05
CA HIS A 98 -10.00 -1.21 -9.39
C HIS A 98 -10.64 -2.54 -9.81
N ARG A 99 -10.36 -3.64 -9.09
CA ARG A 99 -10.93 -4.94 -9.40
C ARG A 99 -12.41 -5.00 -9.08
N GLU A 100 -13.20 -5.45 -10.03
CA GLU A 100 -14.63 -5.75 -9.88
C GLU A 100 -14.85 -7.25 -9.67
N SER A 101 -13.88 -8.08 -10.07
CA SER A 101 -13.89 -9.53 -9.87
C SER A 101 -12.47 -10.09 -9.91
N ASP A 102 -12.27 -11.32 -9.43
CA ASP A 102 -10.96 -12.01 -9.40
C ASP A 102 -10.37 -12.30 -10.78
N LYS A 103 -11.12 -12.06 -11.85
CA LYS A 103 -10.74 -12.40 -13.24
C LYS A 103 -10.38 -11.20 -14.11
N THR A 104 -10.32 -10.00 -13.55
CA THR A 104 -10.05 -8.79 -14.33
C THR A 104 -8.54 -8.56 -14.41
N TYR A 105 -7.94 -8.82 -15.55
CA TYR A 105 -6.54 -8.52 -15.85
C TYR A 105 -6.38 -7.02 -16.15
N GLY A 106 -5.25 -6.43 -15.71
CA GLY A 106 -4.92 -5.03 -15.96
C GLY A 106 -5.63 -4.04 -15.03
N ASP A 107 -6.33 -4.53 -14.01
CA ASP A 107 -6.97 -3.71 -12.98
C ASP A 107 -6.11 -3.54 -11.72
N GLU A 108 -4.92 -4.12 -11.70
CA GLU A 108 -3.95 -3.87 -10.63
C GLU A 108 -3.52 -2.40 -10.65
N ILE A 109 -3.64 -1.74 -9.51
CA ILE A 109 -3.17 -0.36 -9.37
C ILE A 109 -1.64 -0.38 -9.42
N ILE A 110 -1.06 0.39 -10.37
CA ILE A 110 0.38 0.49 -10.60
C ILE A 110 0.94 1.85 -10.21
N ARG A 111 0.08 2.87 -10.15
CA ARG A 111 0.49 4.24 -9.87
C ARG A 111 -0.53 4.97 -9.04
N ILE A 112 -0.03 5.82 -8.14
CA ILE A 112 -0.85 6.69 -7.30
C ILE A 112 -0.19 8.07 -7.29
N ILE A 113 -0.98 9.12 -7.48
CA ILE A 113 -0.56 10.52 -7.35
C ILE A 113 -1.64 11.32 -6.66
N TYR A 114 -1.32 12.50 -6.14
CA TYR A 114 -2.34 13.45 -5.70
C TYR A 114 -2.19 14.77 -6.45
N ILE A 115 -3.31 15.45 -6.69
CA ILE A 115 -3.38 16.80 -7.25
C ILE A 115 -4.43 17.56 -6.45
N GLY A 116 -4.03 18.63 -5.79
CA GLY A 116 -4.89 19.36 -4.87
C GLY A 116 -5.38 18.45 -3.73
N ASP A 117 -6.69 18.27 -3.60
CA ASP A 117 -7.33 17.49 -2.56
C ASP A 117 -7.87 16.13 -3.08
N TYR A 118 -7.34 15.69 -4.22
CA TYR A 118 -7.76 14.46 -4.88
C TYR A 118 -6.61 13.49 -5.07
N LEU A 119 -6.91 12.21 -4.83
CA LEU A 119 -6.03 11.08 -5.06
C LEU A 119 -6.43 10.41 -6.38
N TYR A 120 -5.46 10.21 -7.24
CA TYR A 120 -5.61 9.54 -8.53
C TYR A 120 -4.90 8.21 -8.48
N THR A 121 -5.64 7.14 -8.76
CA THR A 121 -5.10 5.78 -8.86
C THR A 121 -5.21 5.30 -10.29
N PHE A 122 -4.17 4.65 -10.79
CA PHE A 122 -4.06 4.22 -12.19
C PHE A 122 -3.79 2.72 -12.25
N SER A 123 -4.53 2.04 -13.11
CA SER A 123 -4.24 0.71 -13.63
C SER A 123 -4.09 0.79 -15.16
N GLU A 124 -3.88 -0.34 -15.83
CA GLU A 124 -3.83 -0.35 -17.31
C GLU A 124 -5.18 0.00 -17.93
N ASN A 125 -6.28 -0.40 -17.28
CA ASN A 125 -7.63 -0.32 -17.83
C ASN A 125 -8.38 0.94 -17.40
N LYS A 126 -8.06 1.51 -16.24
CA LYS A 126 -8.83 2.63 -15.71
C LYS A 126 -8.04 3.55 -14.79
N MET A 127 -8.58 4.74 -14.61
CA MET A 127 -8.17 5.71 -13.61
C MET A 127 -9.37 5.98 -12.69
N GLN A 128 -9.15 6.01 -11.38
CA GLN A 128 -10.14 6.49 -10.41
C GLN A 128 -9.62 7.71 -9.68
N VAL A 129 -10.55 8.60 -9.34
CA VAL A 129 -10.31 9.81 -8.55
C VAL A 129 -11.09 9.72 -7.25
N HIS A 130 -10.41 9.92 -6.14
CA HIS A 130 -11.00 9.91 -4.81
C HIS A 130 -10.70 11.23 -4.10
N SER A 131 -11.66 11.75 -3.35
CA SER A 131 -11.42 12.87 -2.45
C SER A 131 -10.54 12.41 -1.29
N ILE A 132 -9.48 13.15 -0.99
CA ILE A 132 -8.62 12.89 0.17
C ILE A 132 -9.41 13.08 1.46
N ASP A 133 -10.26 14.09 1.55
CA ASP A 133 -10.98 14.42 2.78
C ASP A 133 -12.08 13.41 3.13
N THR A 134 -12.87 13.02 2.13
CA THR A 134 -14.03 12.15 2.34
C THR A 134 -13.79 10.68 2.05
N ASN A 135 -12.65 10.35 1.40
CA ASN A 135 -12.31 9.02 0.86
C ASN A 135 -13.28 8.49 -0.21
N ASN A 136 -14.24 9.28 -0.65
CA ASN A 136 -15.23 8.86 -1.64
C ASN A 136 -14.66 8.90 -3.05
N LYS A 137 -15.06 7.93 -3.88
CA LYS A 137 -14.82 7.97 -5.32
C LYS A 137 -15.62 9.12 -5.93
N VAL A 138 -14.93 10.03 -6.61
CA VAL A 138 -15.50 11.21 -7.26
C VAL A 138 -15.71 10.98 -8.76
N SER A 139 -14.78 10.27 -9.38
CA SER A 139 -14.81 10.03 -10.83
C SER A 139 -14.05 8.76 -11.20
N GLU A 140 -14.37 8.25 -12.37
CA GLU A 140 -13.68 7.11 -12.99
C GLU A 140 -13.59 7.33 -14.50
N LEU A 141 -12.45 6.97 -15.08
CA LEU A 141 -12.21 6.96 -16.53
C LEU A 141 -11.74 5.57 -16.94
N ILE A 142 -12.44 4.98 -17.88
CA ILE A 142 -12.01 3.73 -18.53
C ILE A 142 -11.03 4.10 -19.65
N ILE A 143 -9.88 3.44 -19.69
CA ILE A 143 -8.78 3.72 -20.63
C ILE A 143 -8.81 2.72 -21.78
N LYS A 144 -9.24 1.48 -21.50
CA LYS A 144 -9.39 0.39 -22.47
C LYS A 144 -10.72 -0.34 -22.29
#